data_cd30ce06ea252cb1cfe685fcf7f15487
#
_entry.id   cd30ce06ea252cb1cfe685fcf7f15487
#
_cell.length_a   1.000
_cell.length_b   1.000
_cell.length_c   1.000
_cell.angle_alpha   90.00
_cell.angle_beta   90.00
_cell.angle_gamma   90.00
#
_symmetry.space_group_name_H-M   'P 1'
#
loop_
_entity.id
_entity.type
_entity.pdbx_description
1 polymer ?
#
loop_
_entity_poly.entity_id
_entity_poly.type
_entity_poly.pdbx_seq_one_letter_code
_entity_poly.pdbx_strand_id
1 'polypeptide(L)'
;MNRYGIIGKPLGHSYSEGYFTELFAREGIDAQYKPYPIDHIEEVRELLEQLDGFNVTYPYKEAILPYLSDIDKVAKAIGAVNVVHQGKGYNTDWIGFRDSIAPLIRKGERALLLGTGGVSKAIQYALKEMGVEWTVVSRQQSCSLEDASLQVRGERREARGERREVRGDEVMRRLGYDEVDEQVMREHRIIVNCTPLGMHPYENEMPDIPYHYLSKEHLL
;
A
#
# COMPACT_ATOMS: atom_id res chain seq x y z
N MET A 1 15.62 24.47 -13.45
CA MET A 1 15.37 23.94 -12.08
C MET A 1 14.16 23.01 -12.12
N ASN A 2 14.37 21.73 -11.85
CA ASN A 2 13.32 20.72 -11.81
C ASN A 2 12.46 20.87 -10.55
N ARG A 3 11.18 20.54 -10.63
CA ARG A 3 10.22 20.70 -9.54
C ARG A 3 9.64 19.34 -9.14
N TYR A 4 9.89 18.95 -7.91
CA TYR A 4 9.39 17.73 -7.31
C TYR A 4 8.58 18.01 -6.03
N GLY A 5 7.83 17.02 -5.55
CA GLY A 5 7.11 17.19 -4.32
C GLY A 5 6.41 15.93 -3.82
N ILE A 6 5.54 16.12 -2.84
CA ILE A 6 4.68 15.09 -2.31
C ILE A 6 3.25 15.62 -2.20
N ILE A 7 2.27 14.82 -2.65
CA ILE A 7 0.85 15.09 -2.47
C ILE A 7 0.26 14.15 -1.42
N GLY A 8 -0.64 14.68 -0.61
CA GLY A 8 -1.33 13.94 0.45
C GLY A 8 -2.11 14.85 1.38
N LYS A 9 -2.74 14.27 2.40
CA LYS A 9 -3.45 15.01 3.44
C LYS A 9 -3.61 14.13 4.70
N PRO A 10 -3.08 14.58 5.86
CA PRO A 10 -2.29 15.79 6.12
C PRO A 10 -0.82 15.63 5.71
N LEU A 11 -0.13 16.76 5.43
CA LEU A 11 1.31 16.81 5.14
C LEU A 11 2.09 17.67 6.15
N GLY A 12 1.64 17.76 7.40
CA GLY A 12 2.13 18.72 8.40
C GLY A 12 3.65 18.67 8.68
N HIS A 13 4.30 17.51 8.56
CA HIS A 13 5.74 17.33 8.71
C HIS A 13 6.23 16.25 7.76
N SER A 14 6.53 16.67 6.52
CA SER A 14 7.10 15.76 5.53
C SER A 14 8.60 15.61 5.73
N TYR A 15 9.05 14.44 6.21
CA TYR A 15 10.47 14.08 6.23
C TYR A 15 11.11 14.20 4.83
N SER A 16 10.33 13.95 3.79
CA SER A 16 10.79 13.96 2.39
C SER A 16 11.32 15.32 1.94
N GLU A 17 10.72 16.44 2.38
CA GLU A 17 11.17 17.78 1.99
C GLU A 17 12.60 18.04 2.45
N GLY A 18 12.89 17.80 3.74
CA GLY A 18 14.24 17.95 4.30
C GLY A 18 15.24 17.03 3.61
N TYR A 19 14.90 15.76 3.50
CA TYR A 19 15.75 14.75 2.87
C TYR A 19 16.13 15.10 1.43
N PHE A 20 15.16 15.43 0.57
CA PHE A 20 15.45 15.75 -0.83
C PHE A 20 16.13 17.10 -1.00
N THR A 21 15.85 18.09 -0.14
CA THR A 21 16.57 19.37 -0.15
C THR A 21 18.06 19.16 0.12
N GLU A 22 18.40 18.39 1.15
CA GLU A 22 19.79 18.04 1.46
C GLU A 22 20.44 17.21 0.37
N LEU A 23 19.73 16.22 -0.17
CA LEU A 23 20.21 15.37 -1.26
C LEU A 23 20.55 16.20 -2.50
N PHE A 24 19.65 17.07 -2.95
CA PHE A 24 19.87 17.91 -4.12
C PHE A 24 21.05 18.85 -3.94
N ALA A 25 21.17 19.45 -2.75
CA ALA A 25 22.32 20.32 -2.44
C ALA A 25 23.65 19.54 -2.45
N ARG A 26 23.69 18.36 -1.85
CA ARG A 26 24.88 17.51 -1.78
C ARG A 26 25.35 17.02 -3.15
N GLU A 27 24.38 16.61 -3.99
CA GLU A 27 24.66 16.05 -5.33
C GLU A 27 24.75 17.13 -6.42
N GLY A 28 24.59 18.43 -6.08
CA GLY A 28 24.59 19.53 -7.04
C GLY A 28 23.47 19.48 -8.07
N ILE A 29 22.32 18.90 -7.70
CA ILE A 29 21.15 18.78 -8.57
C ILE A 29 20.33 20.07 -8.53
N ASP A 30 20.12 20.71 -9.70
CA ASP A 30 19.26 21.89 -9.83
C ASP A 30 17.78 21.51 -9.77
N ALA A 31 17.29 21.27 -8.55
CA ALA A 31 15.92 20.87 -8.29
C ALA A 31 15.42 21.38 -6.92
N GLN A 32 14.10 21.44 -6.79
CA GLN A 32 13.43 21.68 -5.50
C GLN A 32 12.43 20.57 -5.20
N TYR A 33 12.20 20.32 -3.92
CA TYR A 33 11.16 19.40 -3.44
C TYR A 33 10.29 20.11 -2.41
N LYS A 34 8.95 20.07 -2.58
CA LYS A 34 8.00 20.72 -1.66
C LYS A 34 6.79 19.84 -1.36
N PRO A 35 6.14 20.01 -0.19
CA PRO A 35 4.82 19.45 0.06
C PRO A 35 3.75 20.23 -0.71
N TYR A 36 2.81 19.50 -1.30
CA TYR A 36 1.61 20.01 -1.97
C TYR A 36 0.39 19.36 -1.33
N PRO A 37 -0.08 19.88 -0.18
CA PRO A 37 -1.32 19.40 0.41
C PRO A 37 -2.49 19.75 -0.51
N ILE A 38 -3.30 18.75 -0.86
CA ILE A 38 -4.51 18.91 -1.66
C ILE A 38 -5.71 18.41 -0.87
N ASP A 39 -6.84 19.09 -1.01
CA ASP A 39 -8.08 18.71 -0.34
C ASP A 39 -8.88 17.72 -1.17
N HIS A 40 -8.80 17.84 -2.48
CA HIS A 40 -9.50 17.00 -3.44
C HIS A 40 -8.53 16.46 -4.49
N ILE A 41 -8.71 15.20 -4.89
CA ILE A 41 -7.79 14.54 -5.84
C ILE A 41 -7.79 15.22 -7.22
N GLU A 42 -8.86 15.91 -7.58
CA GLU A 42 -8.98 16.64 -8.85
C GLU A 42 -7.91 17.72 -9.05
N GLU A 43 -7.40 18.28 -7.95
CA GLU A 43 -6.33 19.29 -7.94
C GLU A 43 -5.00 18.74 -8.50
N VAL A 44 -4.84 17.41 -8.54
CA VAL A 44 -3.66 16.77 -9.11
C VAL A 44 -3.44 17.10 -10.58
N ARG A 45 -4.50 17.47 -11.33
CA ARG A 45 -4.39 17.85 -12.77
C ARG A 45 -3.43 19.01 -12.98
N GLU A 46 -3.51 20.03 -12.15
CA GLU A 46 -2.60 21.18 -12.22
C GLU A 46 -1.16 20.79 -11.84
N LEU A 47 -1.01 19.93 -10.86
CA LEU A 47 0.31 19.46 -10.41
C LEU A 47 1.00 18.55 -11.43
N LEU A 48 0.23 17.76 -12.19
CA LEU A 48 0.75 16.95 -13.30
C LEU A 48 1.35 17.80 -14.44
N GLU A 49 0.86 19.03 -14.62
CA GLU A 49 1.41 19.98 -15.61
C GLU A 49 2.59 20.80 -15.05
N GLN A 50 2.63 21.01 -13.74
CA GLN A 50 3.60 21.91 -13.10
C GLN A 50 4.84 21.20 -12.58
N LEU A 51 4.76 19.90 -12.24
CA LEU A 51 5.82 19.15 -11.60
C LEU A 51 6.43 18.11 -12.53
N ASP A 52 7.75 17.97 -12.49
CA ASP A 52 8.47 16.92 -13.22
C ASP A 52 8.22 15.54 -12.62
N GLY A 53 7.87 15.49 -11.34
CA GLY A 53 7.48 14.27 -10.64
C GLY A 53 7.12 14.53 -9.18
N PHE A 54 6.40 13.61 -8.58
CA PHE A 54 6.02 13.75 -7.17
C PHE A 54 5.69 12.39 -6.53
N ASN A 55 5.83 12.36 -5.20
CA ASN A 55 5.35 11.25 -4.40
C ASN A 55 3.85 11.41 -4.10
N VAL A 56 3.17 10.29 -3.94
CA VAL A 56 1.76 10.21 -3.57
C VAL A 56 1.65 9.45 -2.27
N THR A 57 1.07 10.10 -1.24
CA THR A 57 0.81 9.45 0.03
C THR A 57 -0.69 9.39 0.36
N TYR A 58 -1.02 8.99 1.56
CA TYR A 58 -2.40 8.92 2.05
C TYR A 58 -3.12 10.27 1.86
N PRO A 59 -4.40 10.27 1.42
CA PRO A 59 -5.22 9.11 1.06
C PRO A 59 -5.23 8.77 -0.45
N TYR A 60 -4.34 9.34 -1.26
CA TYR A 60 -4.49 9.46 -2.71
C TYR A 60 -3.82 8.36 -3.55
N LYS A 61 -3.12 7.38 -2.95
CA LYS A 61 -2.39 6.34 -3.71
C LYS A 61 -3.24 5.52 -4.69
N GLU A 62 -4.52 5.35 -4.39
CA GLU A 62 -5.49 4.66 -5.26
C GLU A 62 -6.28 5.66 -6.10
N ALA A 63 -6.71 6.77 -5.50
CA ALA A 63 -7.55 7.77 -6.15
C ALA A 63 -6.86 8.47 -7.33
N ILE A 64 -5.52 8.48 -7.39
CA ILE A 64 -4.76 9.11 -8.47
C ILE A 64 -4.80 8.32 -9.78
N LEU A 65 -5.06 7.01 -9.75
CA LEU A 65 -4.96 6.14 -10.92
C LEU A 65 -5.69 6.67 -12.17
N PRO A 66 -6.93 7.20 -12.09
CA PRO A 66 -7.65 7.72 -13.26
C PRO A 66 -7.06 8.99 -13.89
N TYR A 67 -6.14 9.66 -13.20
CA TYR A 67 -5.53 10.92 -13.63
C TYR A 67 -4.21 10.74 -14.37
N LEU A 68 -3.65 9.54 -14.35
CA LEU A 68 -2.34 9.24 -14.93
C LEU A 68 -2.45 8.85 -16.40
N SER A 69 -1.51 9.29 -17.21
CA SER A 69 -1.43 8.96 -18.64
C SER A 69 -0.98 7.52 -18.89
N ASP A 70 -0.16 6.98 -17.99
CA ASP A 70 0.33 5.60 -18.02
C ASP A 70 0.61 5.10 -16.59
N ILE A 71 0.57 3.80 -16.39
CA ILE A 71 0.84 3.17 -15.10
C ILE A 71 1.76 1.96 -15.34
N ASP A 72 2.86 1.92 -14.60
CA ASP A 72 3.76 0.77 -14.62
C ASP A 72 3.03 -0.55 -14.33
N LYS A 73 3.49 -1.65 -14.92
CA LYS A 73 2.83 -2.96 -14.81
C LYS A 73 2.66 -3.42 -13.37
N VAL A 74 3.66 -3.18 -12.52
CA VAL A 74 3.61 -3.58 -11.11
C VAL A 74 2.65 -2.67 -10.34
N ALA A 75 2.72 -1.35 -10.53
CA ALA A 75 1.80 -0.41 -9.91
C ALA A 75 0.33 -0.70 -10.31
N LYS A 76 0.11 -1.11 -11.57
CA LYS A 76 -1.21 -1.54 -12.06
C LYS A 76 -1.67 -2.84 -11.40
N ALA A 77 -0.78 -3.82 -11.21
CA ALA A 77 -1.10 -5.06 -10.51
C ALA A 77 -1.41 -4.83 -9.03
N ILE A 78 -0.70 -3.90 -8.39
CA ILE A 78 -0.93 -3.47 -7.00
C ILE A 78 -2.26 -2.69 -6.88
N GLY A 79 -2.63 -1.91 -7.90
CA GLY A 79 -3.78 -1.00 -7.85
C GLY A 79 -3.54 0.24 -7.00
N ALA A 80 -2.28 0.67 -6.83
CA ALA A 80 -1.90 1.87 -6.11
C ALA A 80 -0.59 2.46 -6.63
N VAL A 81 -0.46 3.78 -6.60
CA VAL A 81 0.71 4.55 -7.05
C VAL A 81 1.23 5.38 -5.88
N ASN A 82 2.54 5.37 -5.65
CA ASN A 82 3.21 6.24 -4.67
C ASN A 82 4.26 7.17 -5.27
N VAL A 83 4.56 7.02 -6.58
CA VAL A 83 5.48 7.89 -7.32
C VAL A 83 4.88 8.18 -8.68
N VAL A 84 4.90 9.45 -9.09
CA VAL A 84 4.57 9.90 -10.44
C VAL A 84 5.77 10.60 -11.03
N HIS A 85 6.12 10.26 -12.28
CA HIS A 85 7.15 10.94 -13.05
C HIS A 85 6.67 11.11 -14.48
N GLN A 86 6.63 12.34 -14.96
CA GLN A 86 6.16 12.69 -16.31
C GLN A 86 4.80 12.08 -16.66
N GLY A 87 3.84 12.16 -15.72
CA GLY A 87 2.48 11.61 -15.88
C GLY A 87 2.35 10.09 -15.79
N LYS A 88 3.45 9.36 -15.64
CA LYS A 88 3.45 7.90 -15.44
C LYS A 88 3.54 7.55 -13.96
N GLY A 89 2.69 6.61 -13.53
CA GLY A 89 2.61 6.15 -12.15
C GLY A 89 3.43 4.89 -11.88
N TYR A 90 4.07 4.86 -10.71
CA TYR A 90 4.87 3.74 -10.21
C TYR A 90 4.50 3.43 -8.75
N ASN A 91 4.88 2.24 -8.29
CA ASN A 91 4.81 1.90 -6.89
C ASN A 91 6.16 1.36 -6.43
N THR A 92 6.79 2.04 -5.46
CA THR A 92 8.08 1.65 -4.88
C THR A 92 7.92 1.12 -3.45
N ASP A 93 6.73 1.22 -2.84
CA ASP A 93 6.49 0.74 -1.49
C ASP A 93 6.77 -0.77 -1.37
N TRP A 94 6.34 -1.55 -2.38
CA TRP A 94 6.55 -2.99 -2.38
C TRP A 94 8.02 -3.39 -2.42
N ILE A 95 8.86 -2.64 -3.16
CA ILE A 95 10.31 -2.89 -3.23
C ILE A 95 10.95 -2.58 -1.87
N GLY A 96 10.66 -1.40 -1.32
CA GLY A 96 11.18 -0.99 -0.03
C GLY A 96 10.81 -1.96 1.08
N PHE A 97 9.56 -2.41 1.12
CA PHE A 97 9.11 -3.40 2.09
C PHE A 97 9.81 -4.74 1.87
N ARG A 98 9.81 -5.28 0.64
CA ARG A 98 10.47 -6.54 0.30
C ARG A 98 11.93 -6.54 0.76
N ASP A 99 12.68 -5.52 0.38
CA ASP A 99 14.12 -5.48 0.63
C ASP A 99 14.44 -5.32 2.13
N SER A 100 13.58 -4.62 2.87
CA SER A 100 13.74 -4.46 4.32
C SER A 100 13.43 -5.73 5.11
N ILE A 101 12.43 -6.52 4.68
CA ILE A 101 11.95 -7.67 5.45
C ILE A 101 12.59 -9.01 5.00
N ALA A 102 13.01 -9.10 3.73
CA ALA A 102 13.56 -10.35 3.17
C ALA A 102 14.65 -11.03 4.03
N PRO A 103 15.60 -10.29 4.64
CA PRO A 103 16.62 -10.90 5.51
C PRO A 103 16.06 -11.49 6.81
N LEU A 104 14.84 -11.12 7.21
CA LEU A 104 14.20 -11.46 8.48
C LEU A 104 13.19 -12.60 8.34
N ILE A 105 12.76 -12.92 7.11
CA ILE A 105 11.75 -13.94 6.84
C ILE A 105 12.37 -15.34 6.87
N ARG A 106 11.68 -16.26 7.53
CA ARG A 106 11.97 -17.70 7.54
C ARG A 106 10.94 -18.44 6.68
N LYS A 107 11.34 -19.58 6.15
CA LYS A 107 10.46 -20.41 5.33
C LYS A 107 9.20 -20.86 6.10
N GLY A 108 8.03 -20.67 5.51
CA GLY A 108 6.74 -21.11 6.07
C GLY A 108 6.13 -20.13 7.09
N GLU A 109 6.69 -18.93 7.23
CA GLU A 109 6.09 -17.87 8.04
C GLU A 109 4.89 -17.24 7.35
N ARG A 110 3.99 -16.69 8.18
CA ARG A 110 2.79 -15.97 7.75
C ARG A 110 2.80 -14.54 8.25
N ALA A 111 2.17 -13.65 7.47
CA ALA A 111 2.03 -12.25 7.81
C ALA A 111 0.57 -11.88 8.11
N LEU A 112 0.36 -11.07 9.16
CA LEU A 112 -0.91 -10.45 9.49
C LEU A 112 -0.84 -8.97 9.09
N LEU A 113 -1.67 -8.55 8.14
CA LEU A 113 -1.72 -7.18 7.63
C LEU A 113 -2.93 -6.46 8.23
N LEU A 114 -2.68 -5.39 8.96
CA LEU A 114 -3.73 -4.60 9.61
C LEU A 114 -4.10 -3.43 8.69
N GLY A 115 -5.25 -3.52 7.99
CA GLY A 115 -5.75 -2.52 7.06
C GLY A 115 -5.73 -2.96 5.59
N THR A 116 -6.47 -2.22 4.73
CA THR A 116 -6.76 -2.59 3.33
C THR A 116 -6.39 -1.51 2.30
N GLY A 117 -5.78 -0.39 2.70
CA GLY A 117 -5.44 0.72 1.80
C GLY A 117 -4.26 0.43 0.87
N GLY A 118 -3.86 1.44 0.08
CA GLY A 118 -2.82 1.31 -0.95
C GLY A 118 -1.49 0.76 -0.45
N VAL A 119 -1.09 1.04 0.80
CA VAL A 119 0.10 0.44 1.43
C VAL A 119 -0.09 -1.07 1.61
N SER A 120 -1.25 -1.49 2.13
CA SER A 120 -1.56 -2.92 2.30
C SER A 120 -1.49 -3.68 0.98
N LYS A 121 -1.98 -3.10 -0.11
CA LYS A 121 -1.92 -3.71 -1.46
C LYS A 121 -0.48 -3.90 -1.94
N ALA A 122 0.37 -2.91 -1.72
CA ALA A 122 1.79 -2.99 -2.07
C ALA A 122 2.53 -4.08 -1.27
N ILE A 123 2.21 -4.19 0.04
CA ILE A 123 2.79 -5.22 0.91
C ILE A 123 2.29 -6.61 0.53
N GLN A 124 1.00 -6.79 0.22
CA GLN A 124 0.46 -8.06 -0.29
C GLN A 124 1.19 -8.50 -1.57
N TYR A 125 1.43 -7.56 -2.49
CA TYR A 125 2.21 -7.85 -3.69
C TYR A 125 3.64 -8.30 -3.35
N ALA A 126 4.32 -7.62 -2.43
CA ALA A 126 5.66 -7.99 -2.00
C ALA A 126 5.70 -9.38 -1.33
N LEU A 127 4.75 -9.69 -0.44
CA LEU A 127 4.64 -11.00 0.21
C LEU A 127 4.39 -12.11 -0.81
N LYS A 128 3.55 -11.85 -1.81
CA LYS A 128 3.31 -12.78 -2.91
C LYS A 128 4.60 -13.10 -3.69
N GLU A 129 5.35 -12.09 -4.07
CA GLU A 129 6.65 -12.26 -4.76
C GLU A 129 7.68 -13.03 -3.92
N MET A 130 7.57 -12.94 -2.59
CA MET A 130 8.42 -13.68 -1.65
C MET A 130 7.90 -15.09 -1.27
N GLY A 131 6.70 -15.47 -1.76
CA GLY A 131 6.06 -16.74 -1.40
C GLY A 131 5.65 -16.83 0.08
N VAL A 132 5.35 -15.70 0.73
CA VAL A 132 4.87 -15.60 2.11
C VAL A 132 3.35 -15.53 2.12
N GLU A 133 2.69 -16.42 2.85
CA GLU A 133 1.24 -16.37 3.05
C GLU A 133 0.84 -15.20 3.96
N TRP A 134 -0.33 -14.62 3.75
CA TRP A 134 -0.82 -13.54 4.60
C TRP A 134 -2.31 -13.58 4.86
N THR A 135 -2.70 -12.93 5.94
CA THR A 135 -4.09 -12.67 6.32
C THR A 135 -4.28 -11.15 6.45
N VAL A 136 -5.38 -10.63 5.92
CA VAL A 136 -5.71 -9.18 6.03
C VAL A 136 -6.78 -8.99 7.09
N VAL A 137 -6.56 -8.05 8.01
CA VAL A 137 -7.51 -7.64 9.04
C VAL A 137 -8.11 -6.29 8.67
N SER A 138 -9.43 -6.17 8.71
CA SER A 138 -10.14 -4.93 8.39
C SER A 138 -11.32 -4.68 9.33
N ARG A 139 -11.80 -3.42 9.38
CA ARG A 139 -12.97 -3.02 10.16
C ARG A 139 -14.30 -3.51 9.57
N GLN A 140 -14.33 -3.89 8.30
CA GLN A 140 -15.50 -4.51 7.68
C GLN A 140 -15.46 -6.00 7.97
N GLN A 141 -16.53 -6.52 8.56
CA GLN A 141 -16.74 -7.96 8.76
C GLN A 141 -16.48 -8.70 7.44
N SER A 142 -15.96 -9.90 7.56
CA SER A 142 -15.70 -10.81 6.45
C SER A 142 -16.90 -10.86 5.50
N CYS A 143 -16.77 -10.20 4.35
CA CYS A 143 -17.58 -10.58 3.22
C CYS A 143 -17.17 -12.02 2.88
N SER A 144 -18.08 -12.96 3.05
CA SER A 144 -17.83 -14.37 2.76
C SER A 144 -17.27 -14.49 1.32
N LEU A 145 -16.43 -15.48 1.08
CA LEU A 145 -15.83 -15.73 -0.25
C LEU A 145 -16.86 -15.79 -1.41
N GLU A 146 -18.15 -15.97 -1.08
CA GLU A 146 -19.26 -15.92 -2.02
C GLU A 146 -19.53 -14.51 -2.57
N ASP A 147 -19.37 -13.44 -1.77
CA ASP A 147 -19.63 -12.06 -2.20
C ASP A 147 -18.50 -11.49 -3.09
N ALA A 148 -17.26 -11.90 -2.85
CA ALA A 148 -16.14 -11.52 -3.72
C ALA A 148 -16.29 -12.12 -5.13
N SER A 149 -16.87 -13.33 -5.24
CA SER A 149 -17.17 -13.98 -6.52
C SER A 149 -18.34 -13.33 -7.27
N LEU A 150 -19.27 -12.68 -6.57
CA LEU A 150 -20.42 -11.99 -7.15
C LEU A 150 -20.07 -10.62 -7.73
N GLN A 151 -19.16 -9.87 -7.12
CA GLN A 151 -18.69 -8.59 -7.68
C GLN A 151 -17.90 -8.76 -8.98
N VAL A 152 -17.16 -9.87 -9.13
CA VAL A 152 -16.47 -10.20 -10.38
C VAL A 152 -17.43 -10.74 -11.46
N ARG A 153 -18.61 -11.25 -11.08
CA ARG A 153 -19.63 -11.76 -12.01
C ARG A 153 -20.54 -10.68 -12.61
N GLY A 154 -20.60 -9.48 -12.05
CA GLY A 154 -21.44 -8.38 -12.53
C GLY A 154 -20.98 -7.76 -13.86
N GLU A 155 -19.73 -7.93 -14.28
CA GLU A 155 -19.15 -7.31 -15.50
C GLU A 155 -18.85 -8.30 -16.64
N ARG A 156 -19.31 -9.57 -16.57
CA ARG A 156 -19.12 -10.55 -17.63
C ARG A 156 -20.44 -11.12 -18.14
N ARG A 157 -21.18 -10.31 -18.87
CA ARG A 157 -22.06 -10.83 -19.93
C ARG A 157 -21.51 -10.38 -21.28
N GLU A 158 -21.18 -11.40 -22.08
CA GLU A 158 -20.77 -11.42 -23.49
C GLU A 158 -19.26 -11.54 -23.77
N ALA A 159 -18.76 -12.77 -23.71
CA ALA A 159 -17.90 -13.35 -24.74
C ALA A 159 -17.87 -14.89 -24.58
N ARG A 160 -18.34 -15.58 -25.63
CA ARG A 160 -18.32 -17.04 -25.78
C ARG A 160 -16.89 -17.58 -25.86
N GLY A 161 -16.66 -18.68 -25.11
CA GLY A 161 -15.77 -19.78 -25.54
C GLY A 161 -14.30 -19.56 -25.22
N GLU A 162 -13.89 -20.02 -24.03
CA GLU A 162 -12.70 -20.82 -23.79
C GLU A 162 -12.58 -21.03 -22.26
N ARG A 163 -12.61 -22.32 -21.87
CA ARG A 163 -12.29 -22.68 -20.48
C ARG A 163 -10.80 -22.40 -20.25
N ARG A 164 -10.47 -21.29 -19.64
CA ARG A 164 -9.18 -21.12 -18.98
C ARG A 164 -9.31 -21.68 -17.58
N GLU A 165 -8.61 -22.77 -17.32
CA GLU A 165 -8.29 -23.21 -15.96
C GLU A 165 -7.57 -22.07 -15.27
N VAL A 166 -8.25 -21.45 -14.29
CA VAL A 166 -7.64 -20.49 -13.39
C VAL A 166 -6.82 -21.34 -12.41
N ARG A 167 -5.54 -21.46 -12.65
CA ARG A 167 -4.60 -22.01 -11.69
C ARG A 167 -4.49 -21.05 -10.51
N GLY A 168 -4.92 -21.52 -9.33
CA GLY A 168 -4.48 -21.04 -8.03
C GLY A 168 -4.91 -19.61 -7.70
N ASP A 169 -6.22 -19.40 -7.41
CA ASP A 169 -6.63 -18.32 -6.54
C ASP A 169 -6.05 -18.61 -5.16
N GLU A 170 -4.94 -17.93 -4.81
CA GLU A 170 -4.44 -17.88 -3.45
C GLU A 170 -5.57 -17.32 -2.59
N VAL A 171 -6.14 -18.16 -1.75
CA VAL A 171 -7.24 -17.80 -0.85
C VAL A 171 -6.69 -16.82 0.16
N MET A 172 -6.83 -15.53 -0.13
CA MET A 172 -6.51 -14.47 0.81
C MET A 172 -7.53 -14.53 1.96
N ARG A 173 -7.09 -14.97 3.14
CA ARG A 173 -7.94 -14.97 4.33
C ARG A 173 -8.16 -13.50 4.76
N ARG A 174 -9.41 -13.14 5.00
CA ARG A 174 -9.80 -11.86 5.60
C ARG A 174 -10.45 -12.10 6.94
N LEU A 175 -10.12 -11.25 7.91
CA LEU A 175 -10.65 -11.28 9.27
C LEU A 175 -11.16 -9.89 9.67
N GLY A 176 -12.15 -9.86 10.55
CA GLY A 176 -12.46 -8.71 11.39
C GLY A 176 -11.44 -8.58 12.53
N TYR A 177 -11.36 -7.41 13.16
CA TYR A 177 -10.51 -7.23 14.34
C TYR A 177 -10.96 -8.10 15.53
N ASP A 178 -12.26 -8.37 15.65
CA ASP A 178 -12.88 -9.24 16.63
C ASP A 178 -12.59 -10.74 16.43
N GLU A 179 -12.11 -11.10 15.25
CA GLU A 179 -11.69 -12.47 14.92
C GLU A 179 -10.18 -12.72 15.15
N VAL A 180 -9.43 -11.69 15.57
CA VAL A 180 -8.00 -11.83 15.86
C VAL A 180 -7.82 -12.33 17.28
N ASP A 181 -7.69 -13.61 17.45
CA ASP A 181 -7.50 -14.31 18.72
C ASP A 181 -6.04 -14.75 18.95
N GLU A 182 -5.81 -15.49 20.05
CA GLU A 182 -4.50 -16.05 20.38
C GLU A 182 -3.95 -16.96 19.30
N GLN A 183 -4.80 -17.75 18.64
CA GLN A 183 -4.38 -18.66 17.58
C GLN A 183 -3.90 -17.87 16.36
N VAL A 184 -4.66 -16.88 15.93
CA VAL A 184 -4.27 -15.99 14.81
C VAL A 184 -2.93 -15.32 15.11
N MET A 185 -2.75 -14.77 16.32
CA MET A 185 -1.50 -14.14 16.72
C MET A 185 -0.32 -15.13 16.70
N ARG A 186 -0.49 -16.36 17.16
CA ARG A 186 0.56 -17.38 17.13
C ARG A 186 0.92 -17.87 15.72
N GLU A 187 -0.05 -17.94 14.83
CA GLU A 187 0.16 -18.38 13.44
C GLU A 187 0.87 -17.34 12.57
N HIS A 188 0.84 -16.06 12.96
CA HIS A 188 1.35 -14.95 12.18
C HIS A 188 2.50 -14.25 12.90
N ARG A 189 3.72 -14.71 12.64
CA ARG A 189 4.91 -14.10 13.25
C ARG A 189 5.15 -12.67 12.78
N ILE A 190 4.81 -12.35 11.54
CA ILE A 190 5.01 -11.04 10.93
C ILE A 190 3.70 -10.26 11.05
N ILE A 191 3.72 -9.11 11.72
CA ILE A 191 2.55 -8.24 11.87
C ILE A 191 2.87 -6.89 11.28
N VAL A 192 2.10 -6.43 10.30
CA VAL A 192 2.36 -5.18 9.59
C VAL A 192 1.18 -4.24 9.75
N ASN A 193 1.42 -3.09 10.38
CA ASN A 193 0.44 -2.02 10.45
C ASN A 193 0.41 -1.26 9.12
N CYS A 194 -0.66 -1.45 8.36
CA CYS A 194 -0.95 -0.76 7.10
C CYS A 194 -2.02 0.34 7.28
N THR A 195 -2.39 0.66 8.53
CA THR A 195 -3.34 1.73 8.86
C THR A 195 -2.61 3.04 9.12
N PRO A 196 -3.31 4.18 9.16
CA PRO A 196 -2.72 5.43 9.60
C PRO A 196 -2.54 5.54 11.13
N LEU A 197 -3.03 4.56 11.92
CA LEU A 197 -2.92 4.58 13.38
C LEU A 197 -1.45 4.50 13.81
N GLY A 198 -1.05 5.31 14.78
CA GLY A 198 0.34 5.50 15.20
C GLY A 198 1.10 6.56 14.40
N MET A 199 0.46 7.19 13.39
CA MET A 199 1.02 8.31 12.62
C MET A 199 0.22 9.60 12.88
N HIS A 200 0.85 10.77 12.66
CA HIS A 200 0.13 12.05 12.75
C HIS A 200 -1.10 12.07 11.83
N PRO A 201 -2.28 12.49 12.30
CA PRO A 201 -2.63 12.99 13.65
C PRO A 201 -3.11 11.90 14.64
N TYR A 202 -2.84 10.63 14.39
CA TYR A 202 -3.34 9.48 15.18
C TYR A 202 -2.22 8.81 15.99
N GLU A 203 -1.26 9.59 16.51
CA GLU A 203 -0.03 9.08 17.16
C GLU A 203 -0.31 8.24 18.40
N ASN A 204 -1.41 8.52 19.09
CA ASN A 204 -1.81 7.82 20.31
C ASN A 204 -2.80 6.67 20.06
N GLU A 205 -3.09 6.38 18.79
CA GLU A 205 -3.99 5.31 18.41
C GLU A 205 -3.21 4.12 17.86
N MET A 206 -3.74 2.92 18.04
CA MET A 206 -3.18 1.68 17.52
C MET A 206 -4.29 0.74 17.03
N PRO A 207 -4.00 -0.17 16.10
CA PRO A 207 -4.95 -1.19 15.69
C PRO A 207 -5.43 -2.03 16.88
N ASP A 208 -6.70 -2.38 16.91
CA ASP A 208 -7.32 -3.13 18.01
C ASP A 208 -7.06 -4.64 17.86
N ILE A 209 -5.86 -5.07 18.24
CA ILE A 209 -5.46 -6.49 18.28
C ILE A 209 -5.02 -6.88 19.69
N PRO A 210 -5.05 -8.16 20.05
CA PRO A 210 -4.70 -8.63 21.40
C PRO A 210 -3.18 -8.62 21.63
N TYR A 211 -2.58 -7.45 21.84
CA TYR A 211 -1.14 -7.22 22.01
C TYR A 211 -0.49 -8.07 23.11
N HIS A 212 -1.25 -8.53 24.11
CA HIS A 212 -0.75 -9.37 25.19
C HIS A 212 -0.29 -10.78 24.74
N TYR A 213 -0.64 -11.19 23.51
CA TYR A 213 -0.10 -12.40 22.89
C TYR A 213 1.19 -12.18 22.09
N LEU A 214 1.68 -10.95 21.99
CA LEU A 214 2.97 -10.70 21.39
C LEU A 214 4.11 -11.33 22.20
N SER A 215 5.09 -11.84 21.51
CA SER A 215 6.32 -12.39 22.08
C SER A 215 7.54 -11.80 21.35
N LYS A 216 8.73 -12.06 21.86
CA LYS A 216 10.00 -11.67 21.22
C LYS A 216 10.25 -12.32 19.86
N GLU A 217 9.46 -13.31 19.49
CA GLU A 217 9.55 -13.98 18.19
C GLU A 217 8.78 -13.22 17.09
N HIS A 218 7.83 -12.34 17.45
CA HIS A 218 7.11 -11.55 16.48
C HIS A 218 8.00 -10.47 15.86
N LEU A 219 7.75 -10.19 14.60
CA LEU A 219 8.31 -9.07 13.83
C LEU A 219 7.19 -8.06 13.58
N LEU A 220 7.39 -6.83 14.05
CA LEU A 220 6.44 -5.72 13.94
C LEU A 220 6.96 -4.64 13.01
#